data_15aab83cdfcdf996e3368f9f85dad88c
#
_entry.id   15aab83cdfcdf996e3368f9f85dad88c
#
_cell.length_a   1.000
_cell.length_b   1.000
_cell.length_c   1.000
_cell.angle_alpha   90.00
_cell.angle_beta   90.00
_cell.angle_gamma   90.00
#
_symmetry.space_group_name_H-M   'P 1'
#
loop_
_entity.id
_entity.type
_entity.pdbx_description
1 polymer ?
#
loop_
_entity_poly.entity_id
_entity_poly.type
_entity_poly.pdbx_seq_one_letter_code
_entity_poly.pdbx_strand_id
1 'polypeptide(L)'
;MTKKEQLYEGKAKKVFATDDPEMLIVSYKDDATAFNGLKKGTIVGKGVINNKMSNLLMQRLEKAGVPTHYVEELSERETLVKKVSIVPLEVIVRNIAAGSFSKRYGVEEGVVFDSPTIEFSYKNDELGDPLLDEYHALALHLATPEEIETIKKYSFTVNEQLKAFWRECGVTLVDFKLEFGRLSDGTVVLADEISPDTCRLWDSKTGEKLDKDRFRRDLGGVEDAYAEVMMRLTAHI
;
A
#
# COMPACT_ATOMS: atom_id res chain seq x y z
N MET A 1 -22.87 5.20 -11.40
CA MET A 1 -22.66 3.91 -10.70
C MET A 1 -23.34 3.97 -9.34
N THR A 2 -24.22 3.02 -9.03
CA THR A 2 -25.01 3.03 -7.79
C THR A 2 -24.36 2.12 -6.76
N LYS A 3 -24.08 2.67 -5.56
CA LYS A 3 -23.59 1.92 -4.41
C LYS A 3 -24.67 1.00 -3.86
N LYS A 4 -24.33 -0.25 -3.61
CA LYS A 4 -25.21 -1.29 -3.07
C LYS A 4 -24.74 -1.79 -1.69
N GLU A 5 -25.01 -3.05 -1.39
CA GLU A 5 -24.70 -3.66 -0.09
C GLU A 5 -23.19 -3.69 0.20
N GLN A 6 -22.85 -3.63 1.48
CA GLN A 6 -21.49 -3.82 1.96
C GLN A 6 -21.11 -5.30 1.83
N LEU A 7 -20.03 -5.59 1.11
CA LEU A 7 -19.51 -6.94 0.91
C LEU A 7 -18.47 -7.31 1.97
N TYR A 8 -17.67 -6.34 2.41
CA TYR A 8 -16.54 -6.58 3.30
C TYR A 8 -16.22 -5.33 4.12
N GLU A 9 -15.73 -5.54 5.34
CA GLU A 9 -15.12 -4.50 6.16
C GLU A 9 -13.79 -4.99 6.71
N GLY A 10 -12.72 -4.30 6.32
CA GLY A 10 -11.37 -4.53 6.82
C GLY A 10 -10.97 -3.53 7.91
N LYS A 11 -9.68 -3.57 8.25
CA LYS A 11 -9.08 -2.71 9.28
C LYS A 11 -9.18 -1.22 8.93
N ALA A 12 -9.03 -0.86 7.66
CA ALA A 12 -8.97 0.53 7.19
C ALA A 12 -10.04 0.90 6.16
N LYS A 13 -10.78 -0.05 5.62
CA LYS A 13 -11.68 0.13 4.48
C LYS A 13 -12.94 -0.70 4.58
N LYS A 14 -14.02 -0.18 3.97
CA LYS A 14 -15.24 -0.93 3.65
C LYS A 14 -15.33 -1.07 2.13
N VAL A 15 -15.85 -2.20 1.67
CA VAL A 15 -16.02 -2.49 0.25
C VAL A 15 -17.49 -2.74 -0.03
N PHE A 16 -18.02 -2.09 -1.05
CA PHE A 16 -19.43 -2.16 -1.44
C PHE A 16 -19.57 -2.66 -2.88
N ALA A 17 -20.61 -3.45 -3.12
CA ALA A 17 -21.06 -3.78 -4.45
C ALA A 17 -21.60 -2.54 -5.18
N THR A 18 -21.67 -2.65 -6.51
CA THR A 18 -22.31 -1.65 -7.38
C THR A 18 -23.35 -2.31 -8.29
N ASP A 19 -24.01 -1.51 -9.11
CA ASP A 19 -24.87 -2.00 -10.18
C ASP A 19 -24.12 -2.66 -11.33
N ASP A 20 -22.77 -2.51 -11.40
CA ASP A 20 -21.90 -3.25 -12.30
C ASP A 20 -21.13 -4.32 -11.51
N PRO A 21 -21.29 -5.63 -11.86
CA PRO A 21 -20.62 -6.71 -11.14
C PRO A 21 -19.09 -6.71 -11.23
N GLU A 22 -18.51 -5.98 -12.20
CA GLU A 22 -17.06 -5.83 -12.38
C GLU A 22 -16.48 -4.62 -11.62
N MET A 23 -17.31 -3.87 -10.91
CA MET A 23 -16.93 -2.65 -10.20
C MET A 23 -17.31 -2.69 -8.73
N LEU A 24 -16.46 -2.14 -7.89
CA LEU A 24 -16.67 -2.01 -6.46
C LEU A 24 -16.45 -0.56 -6.01
N ILE A 25 -17.03 -0.19 -4.88
CA ILE A 25 -16.72 1.07 -4.18
C ILE A 25 -15.95 0.75 -2.92
N VAL A 26 -14.78 1.36 -2.79
CA VAL A 26 -13.96 1.31 -1.57
C VAL A 26 -14.15 2.59 -0.78
N SER A 27 -14.51 2.47 0.49
CA SER A 27 -14.71 3.58 1.42
C SER A 27 -13.65 3.52 2.53
N TYR A 28 -12.85 4.56 2.67
CA TYR A 28 -11.72 4.63 3.60
C TYR A 28 -12.15 5.10 4.98
N LYS A 29 -11.67 4.41 6.02
CA LYS A 29 -11.93 4.66 7.44
C LYS A 29 -10.77 5.41 8.09
N ASP A 30 -11.05 6.05 9.22
CA ASP A 30 -10.02 6.65 10.08
C ASP A 30 -9.46 5.65 11.12
N ASP A 31 -10.02 4.44 11.17
CA ASP A 31 -9.54 3.37 12.05
C ASP A 31 -8.08 3.02 11.72
N ALA A 32 -7.26 2.89 12.75
CA ALA A 32 -5.87 2.50 12.65
C ALA A 32 -5.61 1.27 13.53
N THR A 33 -4.88 0.30 12.98
CA THR A 33 -4.42 -0.88 13.71
C THR A 33 -2.94 -1.11 13.47
N ALA A 34 -2.27 -1.68 14.46
CA ALA A 34 -0.89 -2.12 14.34
C ALA A 34 -0.71 -3.46 15.08
N PHE A 35 0.39 -4.18 14.75
CA PHE A 35 0.75 -5.44 15.39
C PHE A 35 -0.38 -6.48 15.34
N ASN A 36 -0.89 -6.76 14.14
CA ASN A 36 -2.01 -7.70 13.91
C ASN A 36 -3.26 -7.38 14.73
N GLY A 37 -3.59 -6.08 14.89
CA GLY A 37 -4.76 -5.63 15.60
C GLY A 37 -4.63 -5.56 17.12
N LEU A 38 -3.45 -5.84 17.68
CA LEU A 38 -3.18 -5.67 19.12
C LEU A 38 -3.23 -4.21 19.56
N LYS A 39 -2.83 -3.30 18.68
CA LYS A 39 -2.97 -1.86 18.88
C LYS A 39 -4.06 -1.32 17.96
N LYS A 40 -5.02 -0.61 18.56
CA LYS A 40 -6.16 -0.01 17.85
C LYS A 40 -6.27 1.46 18.24
N GLY A 41 -6.74 2.29 17.30
CA GLY A 41 -6.99 3.70 17.53
C GLY A 41 -7.66 4.34 16.32
N THR A 42 -7.77 5.64 16.36
CA THR A 42 -8.29 6.47 15.27
C THR A 42 -7.26 7.53 14.92
N ILE A 43 -7.01 7.73 13.64
CA ILE A 43 -6.22 8.85 13.10
C ILE A 43 -7.18 9.70 12.30
N VAL A 44 -7.57 10.84 12.86
CA VAL A 44 -8.60 11.71 12.26
C VAL A 44 -8.14 12.22 10.91
N GLY A 45 -9.01 12.06 9.89
CA GLY A 45 -8.70 12.48 8.51
C GLY A 45 -7.86 11.49 7.71
N LYS A 46 -7.38 10.41 8.33
CA LYS A 46 -6.57 9.39 7.64
C LYS A 46 -7.27 8.84 6.40
N GLY A 47 -8.55 8.54 6.49
CA GLY A 47 -9.31 7.97 5.37
C GLY A 47 -9.36 8.90 4.16
N VAL A 48 -9.52 10.20 4.38
CA VAL A 48 -9.49 11.22 3.30
C VAL A 48 -8.11 11.26 2.65
N ILE A 49 -7.05 11.31 3.45
CA ILE A 49 -5.67 11.39 2.94
C ILE A 49 -5.31 10.11 2.18
N ASN A 50 -5.59 8.94 2.74
CA ASN A 50 -5.26 7.66 2.12
C ASN A 50 -6.00 7.46 0.79
N ASN A 51 -7.30 7.81 0.74
CA ASN A 51 -8.08 7.76 -0.49
C ASN A 51 -7.46 8.67 -1.57
N LYS A 52 -7.26 9.93 -1.25
CA LYS A 52 -6.72 10.91 -2.20
C LYS A 52 -5.32 10.56 -2.68
N MET A 53 -4.43 10.22 -1.76
CA MET A 53 -3.04 9.86 -2.09
C MET A 53 -2.98 8.62 -2.98
N SER A 54 -3.72 7.56 -2.63
CA SER A 54 -3.79 6.33 -3.44
C SER A 54 -4.26 6.63 -4.85
N ASN A 55 -5.33 7.43 -5.00
CA ASN A 55 -5.89 7.77 -6.31
C ASN A 55 -4.89 8.53 -7.19
N LEU A 56 -4.20 9.52 -6.62
CA LEU A 56 -3.20 10.31 -7.35
C LEU A 56 -1.99 9.48 -7.76
N LEU A 57 -1.48 8.64 -6.83
CA LEU A 57 -0.33 7.79 -7.11
C LEU A 57 -0.66 6.67 -8.10
N MET A 58 -1.84 6.04 -8.01
CA MET A 58 -2.26 5.02 -8.98
C MET A 58 -2.38 5.58 -10.39
N GLN A 59 -2.96 6.77 -10.56
CA GLN A 59 -3.03 7.43 -11.86
C GLN A 59 -1.64 7.74 -12.45
N ARG A 60 -0.68 8.12 -11.59
CA ARG A 60 0.71 8.32 -12.00
C ARG A 60 1.35 7.00 -12.45
N LEU A 61 1.11 5.92 -11.73
CA LEU A 61 1.66 4.60 -12.05
C LEU A 61 1.07 4.03 -13.34
N GLU A 62 -0.21 4.28 -13.63
CA GLU A 62 -0.83 3.89 -14.91
C GLU A 62 -0.12 4.56 -16.10
N LYS A 63 0.24 5.84 -15.98
CA LYS A 63 1.03 6.54 -17.00
C LYS A 63 2.44 5.93 -17.17
N ALA A 64 2.95 5.28 -16.15
CA ALA A 64 4.23 4.56 -16.18
C ALA A 64 4.11 3.08 -16.63
N GLY A 65 2.91 2.64 -17.02
CA GLY A 65 2.66 1.29 -17.55
C GLY A 65 2.36 0.23 -16.48
N VAL A 66 2.05 0.62 -15.25
CA VAL A 66 1.57 -0.29 -14.21
C VAL A 66 0.05 -0.20 -14.14
N PRO A 67 -0.68 -1.22 -14.61
CA PRO A 67 -2.14 -1.20 -14.54
C PRO A 67 -2.61 -1.28 -13.09
N THR A 68 -3.67 -0.52 -12.76
CA THR A 68 -4.24 -0.49 -11.41
C THR A 68 -5.73 -0.80 -11.42
N HIS A 69 -6.29 -1.02 -10.24
CA HIS A 69 -7.72 -1.18 -10.07
C HIS A 69 -8.48 0.16 -10.04
N TYR A 70 -7.79 1.28 -9.97
CA TYR A 70 -8.41 2.62 -9.92
C TYR A 70 -9.29 2.89 -11.14
N VAL A 71 -10.45 3.50 -10.92
CA VAL A 71 -11.35 3.97 -11.98
C VAL A 71 -11.65 5.45 -11.80
N GLU A 72 -12.26 5.83 -10.67
CA GLU A 72 -12.72 7.19 -10.43
C GLU A 72 -12.84 7.50 -8.93
N GLU A 73 -12.43 8.70 -8.53
CA GLU A 73 -12.69 9.23 -7.19
C GLU A 73 -14.13 9.71 -7.09
N LEU A 74 -14.94 9.11 -6.22
CA LEU A 74 -16.36 9.44 -6.06
C LEU A 74 -16.60 10.51 -4.99
N SER A 75 -15.77 10.51 -3.95
CA SER A 75 -15.81 11.47 -2.86
C SER A 75 -14.47 11.54 -2.14
N GLU A 76 -14.36 12.39 -1.13
CA GLU A 76 -13.15 12.48 -0.30
C GLU A 76 -12.71 11.12 0.30
N ARG A 77 -13.66 10.19 0.51
CA ARG A 77 -13.40 8.89 1.15
C ARG A 77 -13.69 7.70 0.27
N GLU A 78 -14.29 7.89 -0.89
CA GLU A 78 -14.75 6.78 -1.73
C GLU A 78 -14.17 6.82 -3.13
N THR A 79 -13.75 5.66 -3.60
CA THR A 79 -13.21 5.45 -4.93
C THR A 79 -13.90 4.26 -5.59
N LEU A 80 -14.28 4.43 -6.85
CA LEU A 80 -14.70 3.35 -7.73
C LEU A 80 -13.46 2.61 -8.20
N VAL A 81 -13.46 1.30 -8.04
CA VAL A 81 -12.35 0.43 -8.44
C VAL A 81 -12.87 -0.77 -9.26
N LYS A 82 -12.01 -1.30 -10.12
CA LYS A 82 -12.26 -2.59 -10.76
C LYS A 82 -12.30 -3.68 -9.70
N LYS A 83 -13.25 -4.60 -9.82
CA LYS A 83 -13.31 -5.79 -8.98
C LYS A 83 -12.14 -6.71 -9.32
N VAL A 84 -11.43 -7.15 -8.30
CA VAL A 84 -10.30 -8.08 -8.44
C VAL A 84 -10.45 -9.26 -7.48
N SER A 85 -9.91 -10.39 -7.88
CA SER A 85 -9.58 -11.49 -6.97
C SER A 85 -8.16 -11.26 -6.47
N ILE A 86 -7.99 -10.96 -5.19
CA ILE A 86 -6.66 -10.66 -4.62
C ILE A 86 -5.74 -11.87 -4.76
N VAL A 87 -4.54 -11.65 -5.29
CA VAL A 87 -3.44 -12.59 -5.17
C VAL A 87 -3.03 -12.60 -3.70
N PRO A 88 -3.08 -13.74 -2.99
CA PRO A 88 -2.91 -13.75 -1.54
C PRO A 88 -1.45 -13.59 -1.10
N LEU A 89 -0.79 -12.59 -1.64
CA LEU A 89 0.58 -12.17 -1.33
C LEU A 89 0.60 -10.69 -0.95
N GLU A 90 1.22 -10.37 0.17
CA GLU A 90 1.73 -9.03 0.43
C GLU A 90 3.11 -8.92 -0.20
N VAL A 91 3.36 -7.87 -0.96
CA VAL A 91 4.63 -7.63 -1.65
C VAL A 91 5.28 -6.41 -1.05
N ILE A 92 6.47 -6.59 -0.48
CA ILE A 92 7.17 -5.52 0.22
C ILE A 92 8.49 -5.23 -0.51
N VAL A 93 8.64 -3.99 -0.96
CA VAL A 93 9.89 -3.49 -1.56
C VAL A 93 10.58 -2.56 -0.57
N ARG A 94 11.87 -2.77 -0.34
CA ARG A 94 12.64 -1.95 0.60
C ARG A 94 13.89 -1.37 -0.05
N ASN A 95 14.09 -0.08 0.17
CA ASN A 95 15.29 0.68 -0.22
C ASN A 95 16.22 0.91 0.97
N ILE A 96 15.68 0.90 2.19
CA ILE A 96 16.37 1.23 3.43
C ILE A 96 15.90 0.25 4.51
N ALA A 97 16.79 -0.19 5.37
CA ALA A 97 16.46 -1.07 6.49
C ALA A 97 15.55 -0.35 7.50
N ALA A 98 14.40 -0.95 7.79
CA ALA A 98 13.46 -0.46 8.81
C ALA A 98 12.52 -1.59 9.29
N GLY A 99 11.82 -1.35 10.38
CA GLY A 99 10.75 -2.19 10.87
C GLY A 99 11.13 -3.67 11.04
N SER A 100 10.34 -4.57 10.44
CA SER A 100 10.55 -6.01 10.56
C SER A 100 11.85 -6.51 9.92
N PHE A 101 12.34 -5.84 8.87
CA PHE A 101 13.63 -6.19 8.26
C PHE A 101 14.78 -5.99 9.26
N SER A 102 14.86 -4.80 9.87
CA SER A 102 15.88 -4.49 10.87
C SER A 102 15.85 -5.46 12.04
N LYS A 103 14.67 -5.79 12.55
CA LYS A 103 14.49 -6.74 13.67
C LYS A 103 14.90 -8.17 13.28
N ARG A 104 14.49 -8.62 12.12
CA ARG A 104 14.68 -10.01 11.65
C ARG A 104 16.13 -10.33 11.34
N TYR A 105 16.84 -9.37 10.75
CA TYR A 105 18.22 -9.57 10.29
C TYR A 105 19.28 -8.87 11.14
N GLY A 106 18.89 -8.18 12.21
CA GLY A 106 19.83 -7.47 13.09
C GLY A 106 20.52 -6.30 12.39
N VAL A 107 19.89 -5.71 11.37
CA VAL A 107 20.44 -4.56 10.63
C VAL A 107 19.93 -3.27 11.26
N GLU A 108 20.82 -2.29 11.44
CA GLU A 108 20.47 -0.99 11.98
C GLU A 108 19.45 -0.27 11.08
N GLU A 109 18.45 0.36 11.71
CA GLU A 109 17.46 1.18 10.99
C GLU A 109 18.15 2.35 10.29
N GLY A 110 17.85 2.55 9.03
CA GLY A 110 18.42 3.64 8.23
C GLY A 110 19.56 3.21 7.31
N VAL A 111 20.04 1.98 7.39
CA VAL A 111 21.02 1.45 6.43
C VAL A 111 20.41 1.40 5.05
N VAL A 112 21.02 2.12 4.10
CA VAL A 112 20.61 2.19 2.70
C VAL A 112 21.13 0.97 1.96
N PHE A 113 20.27 0.31 1.18
CA PHE A 113 20.68 -0.83 0.37
C PHE A 113 21.28 -0.38 -0.97
N ASP A 114 22.27 -1.10 -1.45
CA ASP A 114 22.87 -0.88 -2.78
C ASP A 114 21.86 -1.11 -3.91
N SER A 115 20.93 -2.06 -3.69
CA SER A 115 19.79 -2.33 -4.56
C SER A 115 18.55 -2.64 -3.73
N PRO A 116 17.33 -2.34 -4.23
CA PRO A 116 16.11 -2.64 -3.49
C PRO A 116 15.93 -4.14 -3.30
N THR A 117 15.37 -4.52 -2.14
CA THR A 117 14.92 -5.89 -1.88
C THR A 117 13.44 -6.05 -2.19
N ILE A 118 13.01 -7.27 -2.49
CA ILE A 118 11.62 -7.65 -2.57
C ILE A 118 11.34 -8.82 -1.65
N GLU A 119 10.25 -8.75 -0.90
CA GLU A 119 9.78 -9.79 0.01
C GLU A 119 8.35 -10.14 -0.31
N PHE A 120 7.98 -11.42 -0.11
CA PHE A 120 6.60 -11.88 -0.15
C PHE A 120 6.19 -12.36 1.25
N SER A 121 4.95 -12.04 1.63
CA SER A 121 4.28 -12.64 2.78
C SER A 121 2.97 -13.26 2.31
N TYR A 122 2.62 -14.41 2.89
CA TYR A 122 1.30 -15.00 2.69
C TYR A 122 0.25 -14.13 3.38
N LYS A 123 -0.64 -13.53 2.60
CA LYS A 123 -1.75 -12.72 3.13
C LYS A 123 -2.75 -13.62 3.83
N ASN A 124 -2.53 -13.86 5.10
CA ASN A 124 -3.36 -14.69 5.95
C ASN A 124 -3.26 -14.21 7.41
N ASP A 125 -4.24 -13.44 7.85
CA ASP A 125 -4.27 -12.85 9.19
C ASP A 125 -4.19 -13.91 10.30
N GLU A 126 -4.79 -15.10 10.11
CA GLU A 126 -4.80 -16.19 11.12
C GLU A 126 -3.39 -16.78 11.32
N LEU A 127 -2.57 -16.78 10.26
CA LEU A 127 -1.20 -17.24 10.31
C LEU A 127 -0.20 -16.12 10.62
N GLY A 128 -0.66 -14.87 10.77
CA GLY A 128 0.18 -13.70 11.03
C GLY A 128 1.01 -13.27 9.83
N ASP A 129 0.51 -13.45 8.62
CA ASP A 129 1.12 -13.05 7.35
C ASP A 129 2.59 -13.50 7.23
N PRO A 130 2.87 -14.83 7.28
CA PRO A 130 4.23 -15.34 7.34
C PRO A 130 5.02 -15.00 6.06
N LEU A 131 6.29 -14.65 6.25
CA LEU A 131 7.23 -14.44 5.17
C LEU A 131 7.42 -15.74 4.38
N LEU A 132 7.43 -15.66 3.06
CA LEU A 132 7.69 -16.78 2.17
C LEU A 132 8.48 -16.34 0.94
N ASP A 133 9.07 -17.29 0.24
CA ASP A 133 9.71 -17.08 -1.05
C ASP A 133 8.81 -17.50 -2.23
N GLU A 134 9.30 -17.31 -3.44
CA GLU A 134 8.59 -17.67 -4.67
C GLU A 134 8.21 -19.16 -4.72
N TYR A 135 9.09 -20.05 -4.29
CA TYR A 135 8.87 -21.49 -4.33
C TYR A 135 7.77 -21.91 -3.36
N HIS A 136 7.70 -21.28 -2.18
CA HIS A 136 6.59 -21.50 -1.25
C HIS A 136 5.28 -20.99 -1.84
N ALA A 137 5.27 -19.82 -2.48
CA ALA A 137 4.07 -19.27 -3.13
C ALA A 137 3.54 -20.21 -4.22
N LEU A 138 4.43 -20.79 -5.03
CA LEU A 138 4.09 -21.78 -6.04
C LEU A 138 3.58 -23.10 -5.43
N ALA A 139 4.27 -23.62 -4.43
CA ALA A 139 3.89 -24.87 -3.76
C ALA A 139 2.51 -24.77 -3.08
N LEU A 140 2.16 -23.60 -2.58
CA LEU A 140 0.86 -23.31 -1.96
C LEU A 140 -0.20 -22.88 -2.97
N HIS A 141 0.10 -22.84 -4.26
CA HIS A 141 -0.78 -22.40 -5.34
C HIS A 141 -1.36 -20.99 -5.14
N LEU A 142 -0.58 -20.07 -4.53
CA LEU A 142 -1.01 -18.70 -4.28
C LEU A 142 -0.94 -17.83 -5.54
N ALA A 143 0.02 -18.12 -6.41
CA ALA A 143 0.23 -17.45 -7.69
C ALA A 143 0.89 -18.41 -8.69
N THR A 144 0.79 -18.10 -9.99
CA THR A 144 1.54 -18.78 -11.04
C THR A 144 2.93 -18.18 -11.21
N PRO A 145 3.88 -18.88 -11.88
CA PRO A 145 5.19 -18.31 -12.19
C PRO A 145 5.10 -16.99 -12.97
N GLU A 146 4.20 -16.92 -13.94
CA GLU A 146 3.97 -15.75 -14.79
C GLU A 146 3.42 -14.56 -13.97
N GLU A 147 2.54 -14.84 -13.03
CA GLU A 147 2.01 -13.83 -12.10
C GLU A 147 3.11 -13.29 -11.19
N ILE A 148 3.97 -14.15 -10.64
CA ILE A 148 5.09 -13.75 -9.79
C ILE A 148 6.05 -12.85 -10.56
N GLU A 149 6.43 -13.20 -11.79
CA GLU A 149 7.30 -12.37 -12.62
C GLU A 149 6.65 -11.01 -12.95
N THR A 150 5.36 -11.00 -13.25
CA THR A 150 4.60 -9.77 -13.50
C THR A 150 4.56 -8.88 -12.25
N ILE A 151 4.26 -9.47 -11.10
CA ILE A 151 4.23 -8.76 -9.80
C ILE A 151 5.60 -8.16 -9.47
N LYS A 152 6.69 -8.91 -9.64
CA LYS A 152 8.05 -8.42 -9.42
C LYS A 152 8.36 -7.24 -10.33
N LYS A 153 8.08 -7.38 -11.63
CA LYS A 153 8.30 -6.32 -12.62
C LYS A 153 7.53 -5.04 -12.24
N TYR A 154 6.24 -5.16 -11.93
CA TYR A 154 5.43 -4.01 -11.53
C TYR A 154 5.93 -3.41 -10.22
N SER A 155 6.28 -4.22 -9.24
CA SER A 155 6.76 -3.74 -7.93
C SER A 155 8.05 -2.92 -8.05
N PHE A 156 9.00 -3.33 -8.89
CA PHE A 156 10.21 -2.55 -9.13
C PHE A 156 9.93 -1.28 -9.95
N THR A 157 9.02 -1.34 -10.93
CA THR A 157 8.58 -0.12 -11.65
C THR A 157 7.92 0.87 -10.70
N VAL A 158 7.05 0.39 -9.81
CA VAL A 158 6.43 1.22 -8.75
C VAL A 158 7.51 1.85 -7.88
N ASN A 159 8.52 1.07 -7.45
CA ASN A 159 9.62 1.58 -6.63
C ASN A 159 10.36 2.73 -7.32
N GLU A 160 10.76 2.58 -8.57
CA GLU A 160 11.48 3.64 -9.30
C GLU A 160 10.63 4.90 -9.44
N GLN A 161 9.35 4.75 -9.78
CA GLN A 161 8.43 5.89 -9.93
C GLN A 161 8.19 6.60 -8.60
N LEU A 162 7.93 5.87 -7.54
CA LEU A 162 7.66 6.45 -6.22
C LEU A 162 8.92 7.06 -5.58
N LYS A 163 10.10 6.42 -5.72
CA LYS A 163 11.36 7.00 -5.25
C LYS A 163 11.66 8.35 -5.90
N ALA A 164 11.51 8.42 -7.22
CA ALA A 164 11.73 9.66 -7.96
C ALA A 164 10.75 10.75 -7.52
N PHE A 165 9.48 10.41 -7.46
CA PHE A 165 8.43 11.35 -7.06
C PHE A 165 8.58 11.85 -5.62
N TRP A 166 8.75 10.95 -4.65
CA TRP A 166 8.91 11.35 -3.26
C TRP A 166 10.17 12.18 -3.01
N ARG A 167 11.24 11.89 -3.75
CA ARG A 167 12.45 12.74 -3.69
C ARG A 167 12.18 14.18 -4.12
N GLU A 168 11.37 14.40 -5.16
CA GLU A 168 10.93 15.73 -5.58
C GLU A 168 10.15 16.43 -4.47
N CYS A 169 9.33 15.68 -3.73
CA CYS A 169 8.57 16.17 -2.57
C CYS A 169 9.41 16.39 -1.30
N GLY A 170 10.73 16.16 -1.34
CA GLY A 170 11.58 16.24 -0.15
C GLY A 170 11.34 15.11 0.85
N VAL A 171 10.90 13.96 0.37
CA VAL A 171 10.58 12.76 1.15
C VAL A 171 11.43 11.58 0.68
N THR A 172 11.94 10.81 1.61
CA THR A 172 12.65 9.55 1.36
C THR A 172 11.68 8.37 1.45
N LEU A 173 11.54 7.63 0.36
CA LEU A 173 10.80 6.36 0.35
C LEU A 173 11.68 5.26 0.91
N VAL A 174 11.36 4.78 2.10
CA VAL A 174 12.09 3.74 2.81
C VAL A 174 11.70 2.35 2.31
N ASP A 175 10.45 2.03 2.47
CA ASP A 175 9.83 0.79 2.00
C ASP A 175 8.32 0.98 1.79
N PHE A 176 7.71 0.01 1.17
CA PHE A 176 6.27 -0.01 0.99
C PHE A 176 5.74 -1.43 0.74
N LYS A 177 4.47 -1.63 1.05
CA LYS A 177 3.71 -2.85 0.79
C LYS A 177 2.74 -2.61 -0.37
N LEU A 178 2.70 -3.56 -1.31
CA LEU A 178 1.73 -3.63 -2.39
C LEU A 178 0.90 -4.91 -2.30
N GLU A 179 -0.31 -4.84 -2.82
CA GLU A 179 -1.14 -6.00 -3.10
C GLU A 179 -1.60 -5.95 -4.56
N PHE A 180 -1.68 -7.13 -5.18
CA PHE A 180 -2.11 -7.28 -6.57
C PHE A 180 -3.38 -8.14 -6.63
N GLY A 181 -4.14 -7.95 -7.68
CA GLY A 181 -5.34 -8.73 -7.92
C GLY A 181 -5.47 -9.12 -9.38
N ARG A 182 -6.33 -10.11 -9.64
CA ARG A 182 -6.69 -10.58 -10.96
C ARG A 182 -8.04 -10.00 -11.35
N LEU A 183 -8.12 -9.38 -12.51
CA LEU A 183 -9.40 -9.07 -13.16
C LEU A 183 -10.11 -10.36 -13.61
N SER A 184 -11.34 -10.25 -14.05
CA SER A 184 -12.13 -11.40 -14.56
C SER A 184 -11.50 -12.11 -15.75
N ASP A 185 -10.69 -11.41 -16.55
CA ASP A 185 -9.93 -11.96 -17.68
C ASP A 185 -8.55 -12.54 -17.28
N GLY A 186 -8.19 -12.51 -15.99
CA GLY A 186 -6.91 -12.96 -15.45
C GLY A 186 -5.79 -11.93 -15.47
N THR A 187 -6.03 -10.73 -15.98
CA THR A 187 -5.02 -9.65 -15.98
C THR A 187 -4.66 -9.26 -14.56
N VAL A 188 -3.36 -9.24 -14.24
CA VAL A 188 -2.83 -8.80 -12.95
C VAL A 188 -2.76 -7.29 -12.92
N VAL A 189 -3.35 -6.68 -11.89
CA VAL A 189 -3.33 -5.23 -11.67
C VAL A 189 -2.93 -4.91 -10.23
N LEU A 190 -2.35 -3.75 -10.01
CA LEU A 190 -2.10 -3.22 -8.68
C LEU A 190 -3.42 -2.85 -8.02
N ALA A 191 -3.61 -3.32 -6.81
CA ALA A 191 -4.80 -3.10 -6.00
C ALA A 191 -4.46 -2.48 -4.64
N ASP A 192 -5.34 -2.64 -3.65
CA ASP A 192 -5.23 -2.09 -2.29
C ASP A 192 -5.03 -0.58 -2.30
N GLU A 193 -3.98 -0.07 -1.66
CA GLU A 193 -3.68 1.36 -1.53
C GLU A 193 -2.18 1.64 -1.55
N ILE A 194 -1.83 2.88 -1.87
CA ILE A 194 -0.51 3.46 -1.65
C ILE A 194 -0.69 4.70 -0.80
N SER A 195 -0.26 4.63 0.46
CA SER A 195 -0.57 5.65 1.45
C SER A 195 0.48 5.64 2.59
N PRO A 196 0.42 6.58 3.54
CA PRO A 196 1.26 6.52 4.74
C PRO A 196 1.00 5.29 5.63
N ASP A 197 -0.08 4.54 5.40
CA ASP A 197 -0.35 3.27 6.06
C ASP A 197 0.48 2.12 5.49
N THR A 198 0.80 2.18 4.19
CA THR A 198 1.50 1.12 3.45
C THR A 198 2.92 1.49 3.05
N CYS A 199 3.32 2.75 3.19
CA CYS A 199 4.66 3.26 2.90
C CYS A 199 5.32 3.80 4.16
N ARG A 200 6.64 3.56 4.32
CA ARG A 200 7.48 4.35 5.21
C ARG A 200 8.07 5.52 4.46
N LEU A 201 7.72 6.71 4.93
CA LEU A 201 8.06 7.99 4.33
C LEU A 201 8.76 8.85 5.38
N TRP A 202 10.02 9.18 5.13
CA TRP A 202 10.79 10.02 6.04
C TRP A 202 11.09 11.37 5.41
N ASP A 203 11.05 12.43 6.20
CA ASP A 203 11.58 13.72 5.77
C ASP A 203 13.03 13.56 5.33
N SER A 204 13.38 14.02 4.12
CA SER A 204 14.72 13.78 3.55
C SER A 204 15.83 14.57 4.23
N LYS A 205 15.51 15.62 4.99
CA LYS A 205 16.47 16.47 5.70
C LYS A 205 16.63 16.07 7.16
N THR A 206 15.51 15.75 7.82
CA THR A 206 15.50 15.52 9.28
C THR A 206 15.41 14.03 9.64
N GLY A 207 14.98 13.17 8.71
CA GLY A 207 14.69 11.76 8.99
C GLY A 207 13.40 11.54 9.79
N GLU A 208 12.61 12.59 10.01
CA GLU A 208 11.36 12.49 10.73
C GLU A 208 10.36 11.59 10.00
N LYS A 209 9.63 10.76 10.74
CA LYS A 209 8.64 9.84 10.20
C LYS A 209 7.38 10.62 9.82
N LEU A 210 6.94 10.46 8.55
CA LEU A 210 5.73 11.08 8.00
C LEU A 210 4.66 10.02 7.65
N ASP A 211 4.66 8.92 8.38
CA ASP A 211 3.88 7.72 8.09
C ASP A 211 3.31 7.08 9.36
N LYS A 212 2.71 5.90 9.21
CA LYS A 212 2.06 5.14 10.28
C LYS A 212 3.01 4.69 11.40
N ASP A 213 4.32 4.75 11.22
CA ASP A 213 5.25 4.44 12.30
C ASP A 213 5.11 5.40 13.48
N ARG A 214 4.60 6.61 13.28
CA ARG A 214 4.24 7.51 14.39
C ARG A 214 3.16 6.89 15.28
N PHE A 215 2.17 6.23 14.70
CA PHE A 215 1.14 5.50 15.46
C PHE A 215 1.70 4.22 16.06
N ARG A 216 2.46 3.42 15.28
CA ARG A 216 3.03 2.15 15.76
C ARG A 216 3.95 2.33 16.95
N ARG A 217 4.73 3.41 16.97
CA ARG A 217 5.82 3.69 17.93
C ARG A 217 5.48 4.76 18.96
N ASP A 218 4.23 5.22 19.02
CA ASP A 218 3.76 6.26 19.95
C ASP A 218 4.58 7.56 19.89
N LEU A 219 4.95 8.00 18.67
CA LEU A 219 5.76 9.21 18.48
C LEU A 219 4.94 10.50 18.54
N GLY A 220 3.60 10.42 18.56
CA GLY A 220 2.72 11.58 18.51
C GLY A 220 2.66 12.26 17.15
N GLY A 221 1.82 13.28 16.99
CA GLY A 221 1.71 14.09 15.77
C GLY A 221 1.38 13.31 14.50
N VAL A 222 0.58 12.24 14.60
CA VAL A 222 0.27 11.35 13.48
C VAL A 222 -0.54 12.07 12.41
N GLU A 223 -1.58 12.80 12.83
CA GLU A 223 -2.44 13.58 11.93
C GLU A 223 -1.65 14.67 11.20
N ASP A 224 -0.78 15.38 11.91
CA ASP A 224 0.07 16.41 11.33
C ASP A 224 1.05 15.84 10.30
N ALA A 225 1.62 14.68 10.57
CA ALA A 225 2.51 13.98 9.64
C ALA A 225 1.78 13.52 8.36
N TYR A 226 0.56 13.02 8.48
CA TYR A 226 -0.26 12.65 7.33
C TYR A 226 -0.67 13.86 6.50
N ALA A 227 -1.05 14.96 7.16
CA ALA A 227 -1.35 16.23 6.49
C ALA A 227 -0.13 16.80 5.78
N GLU A 228 1.04 16.78 6.41
CA GLU A 228 2.30 17.26 5.85
C GLU A 228 2.69 16.48 4.57
N VAL A 229 2.68 15.16 4.61
CA VAL A 229 3.04 14.36 3.44
C VAL A 229 2.03 14.53 2.31
N MET A 230 0.74 14.69 2.62
CA MET A 230 -0.30 14.98 1.63
C MET A 230 -0.13 16.36 1.00
N MET A 231 0.20 17.38 1.79
CA MET A 231 0.50 18.72 1.29
C MET A 231 1.69 18.72 0.33
N ARG A 232 2.77 18.02 0.68
CA ARG A 232 3.95 17.89 -0.18
C ARG A 232 3.62 17.16 -1.49
N LEU A 233 2.83 16.10 -1.42
CA LEU A 233 2.38 15.36 -2.61
C LEU A 233 1.58 16.28 -3.55
N THR A 234 0.59 17.00 -3.02
CA THR A 234 -0.29 17.86 -3.84
C THR A 234 0.44 19.05 -4.46
N ALA A 235 1.53 19.50 -3.86
CA ALA A 235 2.36 20.58 -4.41
C ALA A 235 3.16 20.16 -5.65
N HIS A 236 3.26 18.83 -5.94
CA HIS A 236 4.11 18.27 -6.99
C HIS A 236 3.33 17.44 -8.04
N ILE A 237 2.00 17.40 -7.95
CA ILE A 237 1.12 16.71 -8.92
C ILE A 237 0.48 17.70 -9.89
#